data_73a181bf9460f33465d65a9dd1ec95c7
#
_entry.id   73a181bf9460f33465d65a9dd1ec95c7
#
_cell.length_a   1.000
_cell.length_b   1.000
_cell.length_c   1.000
_cell.angle_alpha   90.00
_cell.angle_beta   90.00
_cell.angle_gamma   90.00
#
_symmetry.space_group_name_H-M   'P 1'
#
loop_
_entity.id
_entity.type
_entity.pdbx_description
1 polymer ?
#
loop_
_entity_poly.entity_id
_entity_poly.type
_entity_poly.pdbx_seq_one_letter_code
_entity_poly.pdbx_strand_id
1 'polypeptide(L)'
;YEELPAVYDEVEAMTSKAVVHEVLKPAGTFPDLKHLQGKRDTNIALDYHLRRGDAGAAFEQADRVFEHTFRTQQVLHLPLEPFVSIAEIGDDTVTLYTASQSASFVRIEIARLLGWPESRVRVKVPYLGGGFGAKLYIKLEALVTALALITRRPVKIALTMEEQFYTLTKHAATLRIKSGVDRDGRLLARECEVWWNGGAYADIGPRITQKSGFTAPGPYDIQNV
;
A
#
# COMPACT_ATOMS: atom_id res chain seq x y z
N TYR A 1 -27.12 -9.86 10.51
CA TYR A 1 -25.78 -9.93 9.92
C TYR A 1 -25.57 -11.32 9.34
N GLU A 2 -25.16 -11.41 8.10
CA GLU A 2 -24.72 -12.63 7.49
C GLU A 2 -23.20 -12.74 7.69
N GLU A 3 -22.74 -13.83 8.30
CA GLU A 3 -21.31 -14.09 8.44
C GLU A 3 -20.77 -14.61 7.11
N LEU A 4 -19.81 -13.89 6.54
CA LEU A 4 -19.07 -14.35 5.37
C LEU A 4 -17.96 -15.30 5.83
N PRO A 5 -17.67 -16.36 5.05
CA PRO A 5 -16.56 -17.26 5.36
C PRO A 5 -15.25 -16.47 5.39
N ALA A 6 -14.49 -16.63 6.48
CA ALA A 6 -13.19 -16.00 6.61
C ALA A 6 -12.16 -16.71 5.71
N VAL A 7 -11.42 -15.96 4.91
CA VAL A 7 -10.32 -16.44 4.07
C VAL A 7 -9.04 -15.78 4.55
N TYR A 8 -8.07 -16.57 4.98
CA TYR A 8 -6.83 -16.10 5.59
C TYR A 8 -5.60 -16.24 4.68
N ASP A 9 -5.70 -17.05 3.62
CA ASP A 9 -4.62 -17.22 2.64
C ASP A 9 -4.89 -16.35 1.42
N GLU A 10 -3.91 -15.54 1.03
CA GLU A 10 -4.04 -14.58 -0.07
C GLU A 10 -4.19 -15.25 -1.44
N VAL A 11 -3.66 -16.45 -1.63
CA VAL A 11 -3.80 -17.20 -2.88
C VAL A 11 -5.21 -17.79 -2.97
N GLU A 12 -5.73 -18.32 -1.86
CA GLU A 12 -7.10 -18.81 -1.76
C GLU A 12 -8.11 -17.65 -1.97
N ALA A 13 -7.84 -16.49 -1.38
CA ALA A 13 -8.71 -15.31 -1.49
C ALA A 13 -8.95 -14.88 -2.94
N MET A 14 -8.00 -15.08 -3.85
CA MET A 14 -8.16 -14.74 -5.27
C MET A 14 -9.27 -15.53 -5.97
N THR A 15 -9.56 -16.73 -5.50
CA THR A 15 -10.59 -17.62 -6.05
C THR A 15 -11.86 -17.67 -5.19
N SER A 16 -11.84 -17.05 -4.01
CA SER A 16 -12.98 -17.02 -3.10
C SER A 16 -14.15 -16.24 -3.68
N LYS A 17 -15.36 -16.74 -3.44
CA LYS A 17 -16.63 -16.05 -3.75
C LYS A 17 -17.09 -15.10 -2.63
N ALA A 18 -16.40 -15.09 -1.49
CA ALA A 18 -16.69 -14.20 -0.36
C ALA A 18 -16.17 -12.79 -0.68
N VAL A 19 -16.95 -11.99 -1.39
CA VAL A 19 -16.59 -10.63 -1.83
C VAL A 19 -17.47 -9.62 -1.11
N VAL A 20 -16.85 -8.70 -0.34
CA VAL A 20 -17.56 -7.65 0.40
C VAL A 20 -17.90 -6.46 -0.50
N HIS A 21 -17.04 -6.12 -1.45
CA HIS A 21 -17.21 -5.01 -2.38
C HIS A 21 -17.17 -5.50 -3.83
N GLU A 22 -18.17 -5.13 -4.62
CA GLU A 22 -18.22 -5.49 -6.05
C GLU A 22 -16.99 -4.97 -6.84
N VAL A 23 -16.51 -3.80 -6.49
CA VAL A 23 -15.35 -3.17 -7.15
C VAL A 23 -14.43 -2.54 -6.13
N LEU A 24 -13.17 -2.95 -6.13
CA LEU A 24 -12.11 -2.34 -5.36
C LEU A 24 -11.44 -1.25 -6.22
N LYS A 25 -11.44 -0.01 -5.72
CA LYS A 25 -10.84 1.15 -6.41
C LYS A 25 -9.65 1.66 -5.63
N PRO A 26 -8.55 2.05 -6.29
CA PRO A 26 -7.46 2.76 -5.65
C PRO A 26 -7.94 4.07 -5.04
N ALA A 27 -7.24 4.54 -4.01
CA ALA A 27 -7.50 5.84 -3.41
C ALA A 27 -7.40 6.97 -4.44
N GLY A 28 -8.34 7.91 -4.42
CA GLY A 28 -8.43 9.01 -5.39
C GLY A 28 -7.25 9.98 -5.39
N THR A 29 -6.40 9.93 -4.34
CA THR A 29 -5.16 10.70 -4.20
C THR A 29 -4.05 10.25 -5.15
N PHE A 30 -4.18 9.09 -5.77
CA PHE A 30 -3.22 8.56 -6.73
C PHE A 30 -3.77 8.63 -8.15
N PRO A 31 -3.74 9.82 -8.80
CA PRO A 31 -4.30 9.99 -10.15
C PRO A 31 -3.63 9.10 -11.20
N ASP A 32 -2.37 8.80 -11.01
CA ASP A 32 -1.57 7.88 -11.83
C ASP A 32 -2.03 6.42 -11.71
N LEU A 33 -2.76 6.08 -10.66
CA LEU A 33 -3.33 4.75 -10.45
C LEU A 33 -4.80 4.61 -10.88
N LYS A 34 -5.41 5.65 -11.44
CA LYS A 34 -6.83 5.60 -11.86
C LYS A 34 -7.14 4.49 -12.86
N HIS A 35 -6.17 4.10 -13.67
CA HIS A 35 -6.27 3.01 -14.63
C HIS A 35 -6.10 1.63 -13.99
N LEU A 36 -5.54 1.57 -12.77
CA LEU A 36 -5.34 0.34 -12.03
C LEU A 36 -6.57 0.10 -11.16
N GLN A 37 -7.44 -0.77 -11.61
CA GLN A 37 -8.65 -1.14 -10.88
C GLN A 37 -8.60 -2.61 -10.52
N GLY A 38 -9.26 -2.95 -9.42
CA GLY A 38 -9.50 -4.34 -9.06
C GLY A 38 -10.40 -5.04 -10.08
N LYS A 39 -10.37 -6.34 -10.07
CA LYS A 39 -11.29 -7.16 -10.88
C LYS A 39 -12.65 -7.19 -10.19
N ARG A 40 -13.70 -6.83 -10.95
CA ARG A 40 -15.08 -6.84 -10.44
C ARG A 40 -15.46 -8.22 -9.94
N ASP A 41 -16.23 -8.26 -8.86
CA ASP A 41 -16.74 -9.49 -8.22
C ASP A 41 -15.62 -10.48 -7.82
N THR A 42 -14.46 -9.96 -7.48
CA THR A 42 -13.31 -10.73 -6.97
C THR A 42 -12.63 -10.02 -5.83
N ASN A 43 -11.76 -10.74 -5.10
CA ASN A 43 -10.88 -10.17 -4.07
C ASN A 43 -9.58 -9.59 -4.64
N ILE A 44 -9.48 -9.40 -5.96
CA ILE A 44 -8.28 -8.88 -6.60
C ILE A 44 -8.36 -7.36 -6.70
N ALA A 45 -7.66 -6.68 -5.78
CA ALA A 45 -7.60 -5.22 -5.74
C ALA A 45 -6.73 -4.63 -6.86
N LEU A 46 -5.71 -5.34 -7.30
CA LEU A 46 -4.84 -5.00 -8.42
C LEU A 46 -4.18 -6.24 -8.98
N ASP A 47 -4.12 -6.32 -10.30
CA ASP A 47 -3.35 -7.32 -11.04
C ASP A 47 -2.34 -6.58 -11.92
N TYR A 48 -1.05 -6.82 -11.67
CA TYR A 48 0.05 -6.14 -12.36
C TYR A 48 0.97 -7.14 -13.03
N HIS A 49 1.25 -6.92 -14.30
CA HIS A 49 2.13 -7.76 -15.09
C HIS A 49 3.30 -6.96 -15.64
N LEU A 50 4.50 -7.53 -15.52
CA LEU A 50 5.71 -7.09 -16.19
C LEU A 50 6.25 -8.24 -17.03
N ARG A 51 6.63 -7.95 -18.26
CA ARG A 51 7.31 -8.92 -19.13
C ARG A 51 8.45 -8.25 -19.87
N ARG A 52 9.57 -8.95 -19.97
CA ARG A 52 10.75 -8.55 -20.75
C ARG A 52 11.42 -9.79 -21.32
N GLY A 53 11.79 -9.76 -22.59
CA GLY A 53 12.40 -10.90 -23.27
C GLY A 53 11.48 -12.11 -23.39
N ASP A 54 12.06 -13.29 -23.46
CA ASP A 54 11.39 -14.59 -23.49
C ASP A 54 11.91 -15.49 -22.38
N ALA A 55 11.22 -15.47 -21.24
CA ALA A 55 11.61 -16.26 -20.08
C ALA A 55 11.48 -17.77 -20.35
N GLY A 56 10.47 -18.20 -21.14
CA GLY A 56 10.29 -19.60 -21.48
C GLY A 56 11.49 -20.17 -22.23
N ALA A 57 11.87 -19.55 -23.35
CA ALA A 57 13.04 -19.95 -24.11
C ALA A 57 14.35 -19.87 -23.29
N ALA A 58 14.47 -18.89 -22.41
CA ALA A 58 15.66 -18.75 -21.57
C ALA A 58 15.74 -19.84 -20.46
N PHE A 59 14.62 -20.30 -19.94
CA PHE A 59 14.59 -21.45 -19.03
C PHE A 59 15.00 -22.75 -19.70
N GLU A 60 14.65 -22.96 -20.98
CA GLU A 60 15.08 -24.13 -21.75
C GLU A 60 16.59 -24.17 -21.96
N GLN A 61 17.25 -22.99 -21.97
CA GLN A 61 18.71 -22.86 -22.14
C GLN A 61 19.46 -22.88 -20.80
N ALA A 62 18.76 -22.84 -19.67
CA ALA A 62 19.38 -22.83 -18.35
C ALA A 62 20.02 -24.19 -18.01
N ASP A 63 21.23 -24.16 -17.45
CA ASP A 63 21.88 -25.37 -16.91
C ASP A 63 21.16 -25.86 -15.66
N ARG A 64 20.68 -24.93 -14.84
CA ARG A 64 19.88 -25.21 -13.65
C ARG A 64 18.73 -24.25 -13.48
N VAL A 65 17.60 -24.79 -13.00
CA VAL A 65 16.43 -24.00 -12.65
C VAL A 65 16.12 -24.24 -11.18
N PHE A 66 15.92 -23.14 -10.45
CA PHE A 66 15.54 -23.13 -9.03
C PHE A 66 14.16 -22.53 -8.91
N GLU A 67 13.29 -23.17 -8.14
CA GLU A 67 11.96 -22.67 -7.83
C GLU A 67 11.73 -22.73 -6.31
N HIS A 68 11.36 -21.60 -5.73
CA HIS A 68 11.13 -21.49 -4.30
C HIS A 68 9.90 -20.65 -4.00
N THR A 69 9.19 -21.01 -2.95
CA THR A 69 8.08 -20.24 -2.39
C THR A 69 8.49 -19.69 -1.03
N PHE A 70 8.34 -18.38 -0.87
CA PHE A 70 8.59 -17.66 0.38
C PHE A 70 7.29 -17.07 0.89
N ARG A 71 7.16 -16.97 2.21
CA ARG A 71 6.03 -16.31 2.86
C ARG A 71 6.52 -15.33 3.91
N THR A 72 5.90 -14.17 3.97
CA THR A 72 6.12 -13.17 5.01
C THR A 72 4.83 -12.94 5.76
N GLN A 73 4.91 -12.79 7.09
CA GLN A 73 3.75 -12.48 7.90
C GLN A 73 3.37 -11.00 7.79
N GLN A 74 2.15 -10.70 8.17
CA GLN A 74 1.67 -9.35 8.41
C GLN A 74 2.34 -8.76 9.66
N VAL A 75 2.83 -7.53 9.59
CA VAL A 75 3.51 -6.85 10.69
C VAL A 75 3.13 -5.37 10.74
N LEU A 76 3.27 -4.75 11.91
CA LEU A 76 3.27 -3.29 12.03
C LEU A 76 4.64 -2.73 11.65
N HIS A 77 4.68 -1.55 11.02
CA HIS A 77 5.94 -0.82 10.70
C HIS A 77 6.70 -0.34 11.95
N LEU A 78 5.98 -0.17 13.04
CA LEU A 78 6.47 0.18 14.38
C LEU A 78 7.41 1.41 14.43
N PRO A 79 7.01 2.58 13.89
CA PRO A 79 7.78 3.79 14.12
C PRO A 79 7.77 4.12 15.61
N LEU A 80 8.92 4.55 16.17
CA LEU A 80 9.01 4.90 17.60
C LEU A 80 8.12 6.08 17.97
N GLU A 81 7.96 7.05 17.08
CA GLU A 81 6.95 8.10 17.23
C GLU A 81 5.60 7.57 16.78
N PRO A 82 4.60 7.46 17.68
CA PRO A 82 3.23 7.08 17.31
C PRO A 82 2.59 8.08 16.33
N PHE A 83 1.44 7.68 15.76
CA PHE A 83 0.64 8.60 14.95
C PHE A 83 0.13 9.73 15.82
N VAL A 84 0.34 10.96 15.39
CA VAL A 84 -0.15 12.17 16.05
C VAL A 84 -0.54 13.21 15.01
N SER A 85 -1.68 13.84 15.22
CA SER A 85 -2.14 14.95 14.41
C SER A 85 -2.88 15.98 15.25
N ILE A 86 -2.71 17.26 14.91
CA ILE A 86 -3.42 18.39 15.49
C ILE A 86 -4.05 19.18 14.33
N ALA A 87 -5.31 19.57 14.47
CA ALA A 87 -5.98 20.49 13.54
C ALA A 87 -6.40 21.75 14.27
N GLU A 88 -6.13 22.89 13.63
CA GLU A 88 -6.58 24.22 14.02
C GLU A 88 -7.39 24.80 12.88
N ILE A 89 -8.57 25.36 13.18
CA ILE A 89 -9.45 25.99 12.20
C ILE A 89 -9.33 27.51 12.33
N GLY A 90 -8.90 28.16 11.24
CA GLY A 90 -9.04 29.59 11.05
C GLY A 90 -10.39 29.93 10.41
N ASP A 91 -10.60 31.21 10.06
CA ASP A 91 -11.90 31.67 9.48
C ASP A 91 -12.27 30.87 8.23
N ASP A 92 -11.32 30.69 7.33
CA ASP A 92 -11.51 30.00 6.05
C ASP A 92 -10.41 28.97 5.76
N THR A 93 -9.65 28.54 6.75
CA THR A 93 -8.50 27.67 6.58
C THR A 93 -8.42 26.59 7.66
N VAL A 94 -7.74 25.50 7.34
CA VAL A 94 -7.29 24.52 8.33
C VAL A 94 -5.77 24.44 8.32
N THR A 95 -5.18 24.44 9.51
CA THR A 95 -3.76 24.15 9.71
C THR A 95 -3.64 22.82 10.43
N LEU A 96 -2.92 21.89 9.80
CA LEU A 96 -2.62 20.56 10.35
C LEU A 96 -1.15 20.50 10.75
N TYR A 97 -0.89 20.05 11.97
CA TYR A 97 0.43 19.61 12.44
C TYR A 97 0.38 18.10 12.56
N THR A 98 1.15 17.40 11.76
CA THR A 98 1.06 15.93 11.70
C THR A 98 2.41 15.29 11.45
N ALA A 99 2.61 14.10 11.98
CA ALA A 99 3.77 13.26 11.69
C ALA A 99 3.51 12.50 10.37
N SER A 100 3.82 13.12 9.22
CA SER A 100 3.58 12.57 7.89
C SER A 100 4.84 12.55 7.02
N GLN A 101 4.99 11.52 6.20
CA GLN A 101 6.04 11.41 5.18
C GLN A 101 5.74 12.27 3.94
N SER A 102 4.50 12.76 3.78
CA SER A 102 4.09 13.55 2.62
C SER A 102 3.05 14.60 2.97
N ALA A 103 3.52 15.79 3.33
CA ALA A 103 2.65 16.93 3.60
C ALA A 103 1.76 17.28 2.40
N SER A 104 2.25 17.09 1.18
CA SER A 104 1.48 17.34 -0.04
C SER A 104 0.31 16.37 -0.22
N PHE A 105 0.48 15.10 0.05
CA PHE A 105 -0.61 14.12 -0.01
C PHE A 105 -1.69 14.42 1.03
N VAL A 106 -1.26 14.74 2.27
CA VAL A 106 -2.20 15.15 3.32
C VAL A 106 -3.00 16.35 2.89
N ARG A 107 -2.34 17.40 2.34
CA ARG A 107 -3.01 18.60 1.88
C ARG A 107 -4.05 18.32 0.79
N ILE A 108 -3.66 17.60 -0.24
CA ILE A 108 -4.53 17.24 -1.37
C ILE A 108 -5.75 16.44 -0.87
N GLU A 109 -5.52 15.47 -0.02
CA GLU A 109 -6.58 14.58 0.45
C GLU A 109 -7.57 15.30 1.37
N ILE A 110 -7.08 16.13 2.31
CA ILE A 110 -7.96 16.92 3.18
C ILE A 110 -8.74 17.97 2.38
N ALA A 111 -8.11 18.63 1.42
CA ALA A 111 -8.80 19.56 0.54
C ALA A 111 -9.92 18.87 -0.26
N ARG A 112 -9.64 17.68 -0.80
CA ARG A 112 -10.61 16.85 -1.51
C ARG A 112 -11.78 16.43 -0.63
N LEU A 113 -11.51 15.97 0.58
CA LEU A 113 -12.55 15.53 1.53
C LEU A 113 -13.46 16.67 1.96
N LEU A 114 -12.91 17.88 2.10
CA LEU A 114 -13.68 19.07 2.47
C LEU A 114 -14.38 19.76 1.29
N GLY A 115 -14.04 19.39 0.06
CA GLY A 115 -14.45 20.15 -1.15
C GLY A 115 -13.85 21.56 -1.20
N TRP A 116 -12.66 21.74 -0.60
CA TRP A 116 -11.96 23.02 -0.51
C TRP A 116 -10.81 23.11 -1.51
N PRO A 117 -10.44 24.31 -1.95
CA PRO A 117 -9.19 24.50 -2.68
C PRO A 117 -8.01 24.21 -1.75
N GLU A 118 -6.92 23.63 -2.30
CA GLU A 118 -5.72 23.26 -1.54
C GLU A 118 -5.09 24.44 -0.79
N SER A 119 -5.26 25.67 -1.30
CA SER A 119 -4.77 26.90 -0.67
C SER A 119 -5.35 27.16 0.74
N ARG A 120 -6.51 26.58 1.04
CA ARG A 120 -7.16 26.66 2.37
C ARG A 120 -6.65 25.60 3.36
N VAL A 121 -5.81 24.67 2.92
CA VAL A 121 -5.25 23.59 3.75
C VAL A 121 -3.75 23.79 3.90
N ARG A 122 -3.29 24.04 5.12
CA ARG A 122 -1.88 24.14 5.47
C ARG A 122 -1.45 22.92 6.27
N VAL A 123 -0.41 22.24 5.81
CA VAL A 123 0.15 21.08 6.51
C VAL A 123 1.57 21.39 6.96
N LYS A 124 1.85 21.16 8.23
CA LYS A 124 3.14 21.34 8.86
C LYS A 124 3.60 20.00 9.44
N VAL A 125 4.80 19.59 9.07
CA VAL A 125 5.47 18.39 9.60
C VAL A 125 6.70 18.87 10.37
N PRO A 126 6.59 19.10 11.69
CA PRO A 126 7.71 19.63 12.48
C PRO A 126 8.88 18.64 12.55
N TYR A 127 8.57 17.39 12.90
CA TYR A 127 9.49 16.27 12.98
C TYR A 127 8.77 14.99 12.56
N LEU A 128 9.55 13.98 12.17
CA LEU A 128 9.05 12.65 11.81
C LEU A 128 9.95 11.59 12.46
N GLY A 129 9.48 11.01 13.56
CA GLY A 129 10.16 9.98 14.32
C GLY A 129 10.00 8.57 13.75
N GLY A 130 10.27 8.41 12.45
CA GLY A 130 10.08 7.19 11.68
C GLY A 130 8.73 7.14 10.99
N GLY A 131 8.69 6.55 9.79
CA GLY A 131 7.47 6.42 9.00
C GLY A 131 7.39 5.08 8.27
N PHE A 132 8.46 4.66 7.58
CA PHE A 132 8.60 3.37 6.90
C PHE A 132 7.46 3.02 5.94
N GLY A 133 6.77 4.05 5.41
CA GLY A 133 5.54 3.91 4.61
C GLY A 133 4.25 4.02 5.41
N ALA A 134 4.24 3.78 6.72
CA ALA A 134 3.04 3.84 7.55
C ALA A 134 2.42 5.24 7.61
N LYS A 135 3.24 6.28 7.55
CA LYS A 135 2.82 7.69 7.62
C LYS A 135 2.79 8.39 6.25
N LEU A 136 2.70 7.62 5.16
CA LEU A 136 2.68 8.19 3.81
C LEU A 136 1.30 8.72 3.43
N TYR A 137 0.24 8.07 3.87
CA TYR A 137 -1.14 8.41 3.58
C TYR A 137 -1.87 8.87 4.86
N ILE A 138 -2.99 9.59 4.71
CA ILE A 138 -3.75 10.10 5.86
C ILE A 138 -4.21 8.97 6.79
N LYS A 139 -4.16 9.20 8.08
CA LYS A 139 -4.65 8.31 9.15
C LYS A 139 -5.57 9.07 10.10
N LEU A 140 -5.03 9.98 10.88
CA LEU A 140 -5.77 10.77 11.86
C LEU A 140 -6.21 12.14 11.35
N GLU A 141 -5.61 12.60 10.26
CA GLU A 141 -5.73 13.97 9.76
C GLU A 141 -7.18 14.32 9.40
N ALA A 142 -7.90 13.39 8.77
CA ALA A 142 -9.31 13.60 8.45
C ALA A 142 -10.17 13.71 9.71
N LEU A 143 -9.93 12.85 10.70
CA LEU A 143 -10.69 12.81 11.94
C LEU A 143 -10.46 14.06 12.79
N VAL A 144 -9.20 14.46 13.01
CA VAL A 144 -8.91 15.69 13.78
C VAL A 144 -9.45 16.93 13.08
N THR A 145 -9.44 16.95 11.75
CA THR A 145 -10.00 18.07 10.96
C THR A 145 -11.52 18.14 11.15
N ALA A 146 -12.21 17.03 11.01
CA ALA A 146 -13.67 16.98 11.20
C ALA A 146 -14.07 17.41 12.63
N LEU A 147 -13.38 16.90 13.64
CA LEU A 147 -13.64 17.28 15.04
C LEU A 147 -13.33 18.75 15.30
N ALA A 148 -12.25 19.30 14.73
CA ALA A 148 -11.92 20.71 14.87
C ALA A 148 -12.97 21.62 14.20
N LEU A 149 -13.49 21.22 13.03
CA LEU A 149 -14.59 21.94 12.35
C LEU A 149 -15.88 21.96 13.18
N ILE A 150 -16.23 20.83 13.78
CA ILE A 150 -17.46 20.72 14.60
C ILE A 150 -17.32 21.51 15.90
N THR A 151 -16.20 21.38 16.58
CA THR A 151 -16.00 21.98 17.91
C THR A 151 -15.59 23.44 17.85
N ARG A 152 -15.10 23.92 16.69
CA ARG A 152 -14.48 25.23 16.51
C ARG A 152 -13.31 25.48 17.49
N ARG A 153 -12.60 24.44 17.84
CA ARG A 153 -11.43 24.45 18.74
C ARG A 153 -10.30 23.63 18.14
N PRO A 154 -9.06 23.92 18.49
CA PRO A 154 -7.96 23.01 18.16
C PRO A 154 -8.21 21.62 18.74
N VAL A 155 -7.98 20.58 17.92
CA VAL A 155 -8.15 19.19 18.33
C VAL A 155 -6.83 18.44 18.08
N LYS A 156 -6.40 17.68 19.06
CA LYS A 156 -5.25 16.78 18.98
C LYS A 156 -5.70 15.34 19.19
N ILE A 157 -5.23 14.44 18.33
CA ILE A 157 -5.29 12.98 18.53
C ILE A 157 -3.86 12.46 18.48
N ALA A 158 -3.48 11.68 19.46
CA ALA A 158 -2.21 10.97 19.53
C ALA A 158 -2.51 9.52 19.92
N LEU A 159 -2.08 8.57 19.13
CA LEU A 159 -2.24 7.16 19.43
C LEU A 159 -1.16 6.71 20.43
N THR A 160 -1.52 5.74 21.26
CA THR A 160 -0.54 4.94 21.98
C THR A 160 0.15 3.97 21.03
N MET A 161 1.25 3.37 21.48
CA MET A 161 1.93 2.34 20.68
C MET A 161 1.00 1.13 20.42
N GLU A 162 0.17 0.77 21.39
CA GLU A 162 -0.80 -0.32 21.27
C GLU A 162 -1.86 0.00 20.22
N GLU A 163 -2.43 1.19 20.23
CA GLU A 163 -3.46 1.62 19.27
C GLU A 163 -2.94 1.62 17.82
N GLN A 164 -1.64 1.79 17.59
CA GLN A 164 -1.07 1.71 16.25
C GLN A 164 -1.23 0.33 15.62
N PHE A 165 -1.22 -0.76 16.40
CA PHE A 165 -1.39 -2.12 15.89
C PHE A 165 -2.77 -2.35 15.24
N TYR A 166 -3.75 -1.52 15.59
CA TYR A 166 -5.11 -1.59 15.02
C TYR A 166 -5.35 -0.65 13.84
N THR A 167 -4.38 0.21 13.50
CA THR A 167 -4.59 1.24 12.49
C THR A 167 -4.05 0.89 11.12
N LEU A 168 -2.94 0.16 11.05
CA LEU A 168 -2.24 -0.14 9.81
C LEU A 168 -1.33 -1.34 9.97
N THR A 169 -1.22 -2.11 8.89
CA THR A 169 -0.26 -3.22 8.81
C THR A 169 0.53 -3.17 7.51
N LYS A 170 1.75 -3.66 7.53
CA LYS A 170 2.48 -4.09 6.35
C LYS A 170 1.88 -5.40 5.88
N HIS A 171 1.55 -5.50 4.61
CA HIS A 171 0.91 -6.68 4.04
C HIS A 171 1.77 -7.94 4.20
N ALA A 172 1.14 -9.05 4.54
CA ALA A 172 1.72 -10.37 4.31
C ALA A 172 1.88 -10.61 2.81
N ALA A 173 2.79 -11.48 2.43
CA ALA A 173 2.98 -11.85 1.03
C ALA A 173 3.38 -13.31 0.87
N THR A 174 2.88 -13.93 -0.19
CA THR A 174 3.41 -15.17 -0.74
C THR A 174 4.14 -14.84 -2.03
N LEU A 175 5.40 -15.29 -2.14
CA LEU A 175 6.26 -15.06 -3.29
C LEU A 175 6.70 -16.40 -3.85
N ARG A 176 6.42 -16.68 -5.12
CA ARG A 176 6.98 -17.79 -5.87
C ARG A 176 8.00 -17.24 -6.84
N ILE A 177 9.24 -17.69 -6.73
CA ILE A 177 10.36 -17.23 -7.54
C ILE A 177 10.99 -18.42 -8.24
N LYS A 178 11.04 -18.35 -9.57
CA LYS A 178 11.73 -19.32 -10.42
C LYS A 178 12.87 -18.60 -11.12
N SER A 179 14.09 -19.15 -11.04
CA SER A 179 15.30 -18.55 -11.63
C SER A 179 16.08 -19.60 -12.41
N GLY A 180 16.45 -19.29 -13.64
CA GLY A 180 17.32 -20.09 -14.49
C GLY A 180 18.72 -19.52 -14.53
N VAL A 181 19.75 -20.36 -14.38
CA VAL A 181 21.15 -19.96 -14.44
C VAL A 181 21.93 -20.83 -15.46
N ASP A 182 22.96 -20.24 -16.07
CA ASP A 182 23.93 -20.97 -16.88
C ASP A 182 24.98 -21.69 -16.00
N ARG A 183 25.95 -22.38 -16.65
CA ARG A 183 27.04 -23.09 -15.97
C ARG A 183 27.96 -22.18 -15.18
N ASP A 184 28.06 -20.92 -15.56
CA ASP A 184 28.89 -19.91 -14.91
C ASP A 184 28.14 -19.19 -13.76
N GLY A 185 26.86 -19.56 -13.51
CA GLY A 185 26.03 -18.98 -12.48
C GLY A 185 25.38 -17.65 -12.85
N ARG A 186 25.38 -17.28 -14.13
CA ARG A 186 24.66 -16.06 -14.59
C ARG A 186 23.18 -16.33 -14.67
N LEU A 187 22.37 -15.36 -14.23
CA LEU A 187 20.91 -15.42 -14.31
C LEU A 187 20.46 -15.17 -15.76
N LEU A 188 19.83 -16.15 -16.37
CA LEU A 188 19.29 -16.08 -17.73
C LEU A 188 17.81 -15.65 -17.74
N ALA A 189 17.05 -16.16 -16.79
CA ALA A 189 15.60 -15.88 -16.66
C ALA A 189 15.16 -15.82 -15.21
N ARG A 190 14.09 -15.07 -14.99
CA ARG A 190 13.36 -15.06 -13.71
C ARG A 190 11.87 -14.90 -13.94
N GLU A 191 11.08 -15.73 -13.29
CA GLU A 191 9.65 -15.54 -13.07
C GLU A 191 9.40 -15.24 -11.59
N CYS A 192 8.58 -14.23 -11.32
CA CYS A 192 8.13 -13.85 -9.99
C CYS A 192 6.62 -13.72 -9.97
N GLU A 193 5.97 -14.52 -9.12
CA GLU A 193 4.57 -14.33 -8.77
C GLU A 193 4.51 -13.84 -7.33
N VAL A 194 3.80 -12.75 -7.09
CA VAL A 194 3.67 -12.17 -5.75
C VAL A 194 2.21 -11.89 -5.45
N TRP A 195 1.71 -12.51 -4.40
CA TRP A 195 0.38 -12.25 -3.85
C TRP A 195 0.52 -11.45 -2.56
N TRP A 196 -0.15 -10.30 -2.53
CA TRP A 196 -0.17 -9.41 -1.38
C TRP A 196 -1.49 -9.51 -0.65
N ASN A 197 -1.45 -9.83 0.64
CA ASN A 197 -2.63 -9.78 1.50
C ASN A 197 -2.90 -8.33 1.91
N GLY A 198 -3.72 -7.63 1.13
CA GLY A 198 -4.08 -6.24 1.38
C GLY A 198 -5.08 -6.06 2.52
N GLY A 199 -5.78 -7.11 2.92
CA GLY A 199 -6.85 -7.03 3.90
C GLY A 199 -8.05 -6.22 3.40
N ALA A 200 -8.86 -5.71 4.33
CA ALA A 200 -10.12 -5.03 4.04
C ALA A 200 -9.95 -3.61 3.47
N TYR A 201 -8.77 -3.01 3.56
CA TYR A 201 -8.54 -1.63 3.17
C TYR A 201 -7.43 -1.51 2.13
N ALA A 202 -7.70 -0.78 1.06
CA ALA A 202 -6.72 -0.63 -0.03
C ALA A 202 -5.49 0.17 0.39
N ASP A 203 -5.68 1.28 1.14
CA ASP A 203 -4.61 2.23 1.47
C ASP A 203 -3.71 2.49 0.24
N ILE A 204 -2.39 2.30 0.37
CA ILE A 204 -1.43 2.38 -0.74
C ILE A 204 -1.12 1.00 -1.38
N GLY A 205 -1.88 -0.03 -1.05
CA GLY A 205 -1.69 -1.41 -1.54
C GLY A 205 -1.49 -1.54 -3.05
N PRO A 206 -2.34 -0.91 -3.90
CA PRO A 206 -2.16 -0.96 -5.35
C PRO A 206 -0.80 -0.41 -5.81
N ARG A 207 -0.31 0.66 -5.20
CA ARG A 207 1.02 1.21 -5.50
C ARG A 207 2.15 0.30 -5.03
N ILE A 208 1.98 -0.38 -3.90
CA ILE A 208 2.94 -1.38 -3.40
C ILE A 208 3.02 -2.54 -4.39
N THR A 209 1.89 -3.07 -4.82
CA THR A 209 1.80 -4.17 -5.79
C THR A 209 2.50 -3.81 -7.10
N GLN A 210 2.20 -2.64 -7.68
CA GLN A 210 2.85 -2.16 -8.88
C GLN A 210 4.37 -2.03 -8.69
N LYS A 211 4.81 -1.41 -7.59
CA LYS A 211 6.24 -1.25 -7.30
C LYS A 211 6.94 -2.59 -7.11
N SER A 212 6.34 -3.52 -6.39
CA SER A 212 6.91 -4.85 -6.22
C SER A 212 7.07 -5.58 -7.56
N GLY A 213 6.10 -5.44 -8.45
CA GLY A 213 6.15 -6.06 -9.78
C GLY A 213 7.36 -5.59 -10.60
N PHE A 214 7.58 -4.28 -10.74
CA PHE A 214 8.70 -3.81 -11.55
C PHE A 214 10.07 -3.92 -10.85
N THR A 215 10.11 -4.11 -9.52
CA THR A 215 11.35 -4.34 -8.77
C THR A 215 11.64 -5.83 -8.53
N ALA A 216 10.73 -6.73 -8.85
CA ALA A 216 10.86 -8.17 -8.62
C ALA A 216 12.12 -8.81 -9.26
N PRO A 217 12.62 -8.37 -10.42
CA PRO A 217 13.88 -8.86 -10.95
C PRO A 217 15.08 -8.61 -10.03
N GLY A 218 14.97 -7.62 -9.11
CA GLY A 218 16.06 -7.22 -8.23
C GLY A 218 17.13 -6.40 -8.97
N PRO A 219 18.33 -6.25 -8.37
CA PRO A 219 19.43 -5.47 -8.94
C PRO A 219 20.27 -6.25 -9.97
N TYR A 220 19.75 -7.34 -10.48
CA TYR A 220 20.45 -8.23 -11.39
C TYR A 220 20.20 -7.85 -12.85
N ASP A 221 21.19 -8.08 -13.70
CA ASP A 221 21.05 -7.97 -15.16
C ASP A 221 20.43 -9.25 -15.72
N ILE A 222 19.10 -9.32 -15.68
CA ILE A 222 18.31 -10.43 -16.20
C ILE A 222 17.52 -9.92 -17.40
N GLN A 223 17.78 -10.49 -18.58
CA GLN A 223 17.15 -10.02 -19.80
C GLN A 223 15.73 -10.59 -19.99
N ASN A 224 15.43 -11.73 -19.37
CA ASN A 224 14.17 -12.45 -19.56
C ASN A 224 13.41 -12.55 -18.22
N VAL A 225 12.28 -11.83 -18.14
CA VAL A 225 11.44 -11.72 -16.93
C VAL A 225 9.96 -11.83 -17.31
#